data_89641c3cb26fa360389f32b10646d703
#
_entry.id   89641c3cb26fa360389f32b10646d703
#
_cell.length_a   1.000
_cell.length_b   1.000
_cell.length_c   1.000
_cell.angle_alpha   90.00
_cell.angle_beta   90.00
_cell.angle_gamma   90.00
#
_symmetry.space_group_name_H-M   'P 1'
#
loop_
_entity.id
_entity.type
_entity.pdbx_description
1 polymer ?
#
loop_
_entity_poly.entity_id
_entity_poly.type
_entity_poly.pdbx_seq_one_letter_code
_entity_poly.pdbx_strand_id
1 'polypeptide(L)'
;MPWLSLRLSRTPKSVLAAGALVICILLAVAASTLAHRVDKVAQVDLTEQAHRVGDLYYPAAKQWAALITEPVTEQIFRAEHLTEGKIAVDEDRATLVYSPYAGRVVRLFAKPGDTVTAGQPLFAVESPDMVQAENDYITAVSGLNKANAALNLAKIVEQQNKSLYDTKAGPLRDLQQSQANVLAAQNDLRAAQISLEAVRNRLRILGKTDEEITTFGETGTINPLTVIHSPIDGTVVQRKVGPGQYINTSSNSAAANDATYVIGDLSTVWLVAYVRESEAPNIHVGEALRFRVLAFPNRVFNANIAYVATSFDATTRRLLVRATINNSERLLKPEMFASVNILTGEGDSSPAVPRDAIIYEGSNARVWVAREDKSLVRRKIKTGLSNGNIVQVLEGLDVGERVVTKGSLFVDRAAAES
;
A
#
# COMPACT_ATOMS: atom_id res chain seq x y z
N MET A 1 29.26 -100.41 28.63
CA MET A 1 28.53 -101.66 28.87
C MET A 1 27.04 -101.39 28.88
N PRO A 2 26.18 -102.28 28.34
CA PRO A 2 26.31 -103.27 27.23
C PRO A 2 25.30 -102.98 26.08
N TRP A 3 25.65 -103.34 24.93
CA TRP A 3 25.04 -104.19 23.95
C TRP A 3 23.53 -104.41 23.98
N LEU A 4 22.85 -104.01 22.88
CA LEU A 4 21.67 -104.75 22.37
C LEU A 4 21.66 -104.78 20.83
N SER A 5 21.88 -105.90 20.32
CA SER A 5 21.76 -106.32 18.93
C SER A 5 20.29 -106.44 18.51
N LEU A 6 19.86 -105.69 17.50
CA LEU A 6 18.53 -105.86 16.87
C LEU A 6 18.68 -106.54 15.54
N ARG A 7 18.09 -107.75 15.44
CA ARG A 7 18.00 -108.59 14.27
C ARG A 7 17.21 -107.95 13.15
N LEU A 8 17.77 -107.84 11.94
CA LEU A 8 17.04 -107.56 10.71
C LEU A 8 16.15 -108.76 10.35
N SER A 9 14.81 -108.50 10.37
CA SER A 9 13.84 -109.44 9.79
C SER A 9 13.70 -109.10 8.28
N ARG A 10 13.87 -110.04 7.43
CA ARG A 10 13.71 -110.01 5.96
C ARG A 10 12.23 -109.81 5.63
N THR A 11 11.86 -108.64 5.05
CA THR A 11 10.54 -108.41 4.46
C THR A 11 10.51 -109.00 3.02
N PRO A 12 9.37 -109.60 2.60
CA PRO A 12 9.25 -110.18 1.28
C PRO A 12 9.24 -109.13 0.17
N LYS A 13 9.92 -109.38 -0.93
CA LYS A 13 10.12 -108.51 -2.12
C LYS A 13 8.82 -108.00 -2.78
N SER A 14 7.66 -108.53 -2.47
CA SER A 14 6.35 -108.11 -3.01
C SER A 14 5.76 -106.87 -2.37
N VAL A 15 6.15 -106.53 -1.15
CA VAL A 15 5.66 -105.35 -0.46
C VAL A 15 6.42 -104.06 -0.90
N LEU A 16 7.68 -104.21 -1.30
CA LEU A 16 8.49 -103.10 -1.81
C LEU A 16 8.05 -102.63 -3.21
N ALA A 17 7.53 -103.49 -4.05
CA ALA A 17 7.02 -103.12 -5.39
C ALA A 17 5.70 -102.33 -5.31
N ALA A 18 4.79 -102.67 -4.39
CA ALA A 18 3.55 -102.00 -4.20
C ALA A 18 3.74 -100.55 -3.60
N GLY A 19 4.70 -100.42 -2.68
CA GLY A 19 5.06 -99.11 -2.09
C GLY A 19 5.67 -98.13 -3.10
N ALA A 20 6.51 -98.63 -4.00
CA ALA A 20 7.15 -97.82 -5.05
C ALA A 20 6.11 -97.30 -6.07
N LEU A 21 5.10 -98.14 -6.41
CA LEU A 21 4.03 -97.70 -7.36
C LEU A 21 3.13 -96.64 -6.77
N VAL A 22 2.77 -96.70 -5.48
CA VAL A 22 1.97 -95.69 -4.79
C VAL A 22 2.73 -94.36 -4.65
N ILE A 23 4.03 -94.42 -4.38
CA ILE A 23 4.88 -93.25 -4.31
C ILE A 23 5.02 -92.57 -5.69
N CYS A 24 5.14 -93.30 -6.76
CA CYS A 24 5.19 -92.79 -8.13
C CYS A 24 3.86 -92.13 -8.53
N ILE A 25 2.72 -92.73 -8.17
CA ILE A 25 1.39 -92.09 -8.44
C ILE A 25 1.18 -90.82 -7.61
N LEU A 26 1.59 -90.82 -6.35
CA LEU A 26 1.51 -89.62 -5.51
C LEU A 26 2.44 -88.48 -6.01
N LEU A 27 3.63 -88.85 -6.49
CA LEU A 27 4.54 -87.88 -7.10
C LEU A 27 4.03 -87.37 -8.46
N ALA A 28 3.39 -88.21 -9.27
CA ALA A 28 2.77 -87.76 -10.52
C ALA A 28 1.54 -86.83 -10.29
N VAL A 29 0.72 -87.15 -9.27
CA VAL A 29 -0.41 -86.29 -8.87
C VAL A 29 0.10 -84.99 -8.26
N ALA A 30 1.13 -85.02 -7.45
CA ALA A 30 1.75 -83.81 -6.89
C ALA A 30 2.39 -82.93 -8.00
N ALA A 31 3.06 -83.54 -8.98
CA ALA A 31 3.65 -82.88 -10.12
C ALA A 31 2.57 -82.25 -11.03
N SER A 32 1.44 -82.95 -11.28
CA SER A 32 0.33 -82.41 -12.09
C SER A 32 -0.42 -81.32 -11.37
N THR A 33 -0.60 -81.40 -10.04
CA THR A 33 -1.20 -80.32 -9.25
C THR A 33 -0.26 -79.13 -9.13
N LEU A 34 1.06 -79.35 -9.08
CA LEU A 34 2.05 -78.25 -9.10
C LEU A 34 2.09 -77.54 -10.47
N ALA A 35 2.06 -78.38 -11.57
CA ALA A 35 2.01 -77.85 -12.92
C ALA A 35 0.71 -77.00 -13.16
N HIS A 36 -0.45 -77.49 -12.70
CA HIS A 36 -1.71 -76.79 -12.79
C HIS A 36 -1.73 -75.53 -11.90
N ARG A 37 -1.01 -75.45 -10.78
CA ARG A 37 -0.86 -74.25 -9.96
C ARG A 37 0.11 -73.26 -10.62
N VAL A 38 1.18 -73.71 -11.23
CA VAL A 38 2.12 -72.86 -11.95
C VAL A 38 1.49 -72.27 -13.20
N ASP A 39 0.71 -73.04 -13.98
CA ASP A 39 -0.05 -72.52 -15.12
C ASP A 39 -1.14 -71.50 -14.70
N LYS A 40 -1.81 -71.72 -13.57
CA LYS A 40 -2.79 -70.75 -13.04
C LYS A 40 -2.14 -69.47 -12.50
N VAL A 41 -0.95 -69.53 -11.92
CA VAL A 41 -0.18 -68.39 -11.46
C VAL A 41 0.41 -67.62 -12.64
N ALA A 42 0.86 -68.33 -13.69
CA ALA A 42 1.36 -67.68 -14.90
C ALA A 42 0.29 -67.06 -15.76
N GLN A 43 -0.95 -67.60 -15.78
CA GLN A 43 -2.07 -66.98 -16.49
C GLN A 43 -2.69 -65.78 -15.73
N VAL A 44 -2.53 -65.66 -14.41
CA VAL A 44 -2.97 -64.48 -13.64
C VAL A 44 -1.98 -63.32 -13.78
N ASP A 45 -0.69 -63.62 -14.07
CA ASP A 45 0.33 -62.56 -14.19
C ASP A 45 0.42 -61.90 -15.58
N LEU A 46 -0.17 -62.52 -16.62
CA LEU A 46 -0.14 -61.99 -17.99
C LEU A 46 -1.25 -60.99 -18.33
N THR A 47 -2.28 -60.86 -17.46
CA THR A 47 -3.39 -59.92 -17.65
C THR A 47 -3.22 -58.60 -16.88
N GLU A 48 -2.16 -58.38 -16.12
CA GLU A 48 -1.92 -57.18 -15.30
C GLU A 48 -0.70 -56.34 -15.73
N GLN A 49 -0.12 -56.58 -16.90
CA GLN A 49 0.98 -55.74 -17.38
C GLN A 49 0.44 -54.48 -18.05
N ALA A 50 1.02 -53.36 -17.65
CA ALA A 50 0.77 -52.10 -18.34
C ALA A 50 1.09 -52.24 -19.83
N HIS A 51 0.20 -51.82 -20.71
CA HIS A 51 0.41 -51.92 -22.16
C HIS A 51 -0.12 -50.65 -22.85
N ARG A 52 0.41 -50.40 -24.05
CA ARG A 52 0.02 -49.30 -24.88
C ARG A 52 -0.65 -49.77 -26.16
N VAL A 53 -1.77 -49.14 -26.52
CA VAL A 53 -2.47 -49.39 -27.80
C VAL A 53 -2.67 -48.04 -28.49
N GLY A 54 -1.79 -47.73 -29.45
CA GLY A 54 -1.77 -46.41 -30.10
C GLY A 54 -1.42 -45.30 -29.11
N ASP A 55 -2.31 -44.31 -28.96
CA ASP A 55 -2.15 -43.19 -28.03
C ASP A 55 -2.72 -43.46 -26.61
N LEU A 56 -3.30 -44.66 -26.42
CA LEU A 56 -3.88 -45.08 -25.14
C LEU A 56 -2.88 -45.86 -24.33
N TYR A 57 -2.71 -45.53 -23.10
CA TYR A 57 -1.93 -46.24 -22.11
C TYR A 57 -2.86 -46.88 -21.08
N TYR A 58 -2.75 -48.19 -20.87
CA TYR A 58 -3.50 -48.95 -19.88
C TYR A 58 -2.57 -49.27 -18.72
N PRO A 59 -2.64 -48.56 -17.61
CA PRO A 59 -1.80 -48.86 -16.43
C PRO A 59 -2.22 -50.16 -15.79
N ALA A 60 -1.26 -50.90 -15.22
CA ALA A 60 -1.57 -52.04 -14.37
C ALA A 60 -2.42 -51.62 -13.15
N ALA A 61 -3.21 -52.54 -12.58
CA ALA A 61 -4.13 -52.24 -11.47
C ALA A 61 -3.42 -51.58 -10.26
N LYS A 62 -2.19 -52.02 -9.95
CA LYS A 62 -1.35 -51.39 -8.89
C LYS A 62 -0.88 -49.99 -9.25
N GLN A 63 -0.57 -49.74 -10.51
CA GLN A 63 -0.20 -48.39 -10.99
C GLN A 63 -1.40 -47.49 -10.95
N TRP A 64 -2.56 -47.92 -11.43
CA TRP A 64 -3.81 -47.14 -11.37
C TRP A 64 -4.20 -46.71 -9.94
N ALA A 65 -4.06 -47.65 -8.98
CA ALA A 65 -4.36 -47.34 -7.57
C ALA A 65 -3.43 -46.31 -6.94
N ALA A 66 -2.25 -46.06 -7.51
CA ALA A 66 -1.28 -45.08 -7.05
C ALA A 66 -1.49 -43.68 -7.68
N LEU A 67 -2.34 -43.58 -8.73
CA LEU A 67 -2.63 -42.33 -9.41
C LEU A 67 -3.73 -41.53 -8.68
N ILE A 68 -3.58 -40.25 -8.64
CA ILE A 68 -4.66 -39.35 -8.25
C ILE A 68 -5.11 -38.61 -9.50
N THR A 69 -6.40 -38.63 -9.74
CA THR A 69 -7.02 -37.90 -10.84
C THR A 69 -7.98 -36.82 -10.30
N GLU A 70 -7.93 -35.64 -10.85
CA GLU A 70 -8.81 -34.54 -10.50
C GLU A 70 -9.59 -34.04 -11.73
N PRO A 71 -10.83 -33.60 -11.56
CA PRO A 71 -11.60 -33.04 -12.68
C PRO A 71 -11.03 -31.69 -13.08
N VAL A 72 -11.05 -31.41 -14.38
CA VAL A 72 -10.83 -30.10 -14.96
C VAL A 72 -12.00 -29.20 -14.54
N THR A 73 -11.72 -28.14 -13.80
CA THR A 73 -12.71 -27.19 -13.32
C THR A 73 -12.69 -25.92 -14.16
N GLU A 74 -13.79 -25.24 -14.25
CA GLU A 74 -13.85 -23.91 -14.83
C GLU A 74 -13.45 -22.85 -13.83
N GLN A 75 -12.51 -21.99 -14.19
CA GLN A 75 -12.06 -20.89 -13.34
C GLN A 75 -11.84 -19.60 -14.12
N ILE A 76 -12.04 -18.47 -13.45
CA ILE A 76 -11.78 -17.15 -14.02
C ILE A 76 -10.30 -16.81 -13.80
N PHE A 77 -9.59 -16.61 -14.90
CA PHE A 77 -8.21 -16.18 -14.89
C PHE A 77 -8.12 -14.70 -15.26
N ARG A 78 -7.45 -13.93 -14.40
CA ARG A 78 -7.13 -12.52 -14.63
C ARG A 78 -5.63 -12.37 -14.72
N ALA A 79 -5.18 -11.47 -15.59
CA ALA A 79 -3.78 -11.12 -15.60
C ALA A 79 -3.43 -10.44 -14.27
N GLU A 80 -2.33 -10.88 -13.67
CA GLU A 80 -1.84 -10.37 -12.39
C GLU A 80 -0.52 -9.64 -12.62
N HIS A 81 -0.47 -8.38 -12.20
CA HIS A 81 0.74 -7.55 -12.28
C HIS A 81 1.29 -7.32 -10.89
N LEU A 82 2.40 -8.00 -10.60
CA LEU A 82 3.08 -7.85 -9.31
C LEU A 82 4.00 -6.63 -9.34
N THR A 83 3.77 -5.70 -8.44
CA THR A 83 4.59 -4.51 -8.29
C THR A 83 4.82 -4.16 -6.83
N GLU A 84 5.72 -3.22 -6.62
CA GLU A 84 6.03 -2.69 -5.31
C GLU A 84 5.31 -1.37 -5.10
N GLY A 85 4.97 -1.10 -3.85
CA GLY A 85 4.33 0.13 -3.44
C GLY A 85 4.66 0.48 -2.00
N LYS A 86 4.09 1.60 -1.55
CA LYS A 86 4.16 2.04 -0.17
C LYS A 86 2.85 2.64 0.29
N ILE A 87 2.64 2.60 1.60
CA ILE A 87 1.57 3.36 2.22
C ILE A 87 2.02 4.82 2.31
N ALA A 88 1.19 5.74 1.87
CA ALA A 88 1.41 7.18 1.95
C ALA A 88 0.30 7.85 2.75
N VAL A 89 0.56 9.07 3.20
CA VAL A 89 -0.47 9.91 3.80
C VAL A 89 -1.50 10.24 2.70
N ASP A 90 -2.76 10.29 3.07
CA ASP A 90 -3.81 10.84 2.23
C ASP A 90 -3.64 12.36 2.17
N GLU A 91 -3.04 12.87 1.09
CA GLU A 91 -2.74 14.30 0.92
C GLU A 91 -4.00 15.15 0.81
N ASP A 92 -5.14 14.57 0.40
CA ASP A 92 -6.42 15.28 0.37
C ASP A 92 -6.96 15.57 1.78
N ARG A 93 -6.42 14.84 2.79
CA ARG A 93 -6.77 14.95 4.22
C ARG A 93 -5.59 15.34 5.10
N ALA A 94 -4.54 15.85 4.51
CA ALA A 94 -3.33 16.26 5.21
C ALA A 94 -2.98 17.71 4.85
N THR A 95 -2.39 18.41 5.81
CA THR A 95 -1.93 19.77 5.62
C THR A 95 -0.47 19.88 5.99
N LEU A 96 0.27 20.53 5.11
CA LEU A 96 1.63 20.94 5.36
C LEU A 96 1.62 22.28 6.12
N VAL A 97 2.15 22.30 7.33
CA VAL A 97 2.23 23.51 8.15
C VAL A 97 3.57 24.18 7.92
N TYR A 98 3.52 25.40 7.44
CA TYR A 98 4.69 26.25 7.25
C TYR A 98 4.72 27.33 8.33
N SER A 99 5.91 27.80 8.69
CA SER A 99 6.02 29.01 9.53
C SER A 99 5.89 30.24 8.62
N PRO A 100 4.97 31.18 8.90
CA PRO A 100 4.92 32.45 8.19
C PRO A 100 6.04 33.40 8.63
N TYR A 101 6.82 33.03 9.65
CA TYR A 101 7.86 33.85 10.25
C TYR A 101 9.23 33.22 10.05
N ALA A 102 10.22 34.05 9.72
CA ALA A 102 11.61 33.74 9.96
C ALA A 102 11.91 33.91 11.46
N GLY A 103 12.73 32.99 12.01
CA GLY A 103 13.09 33.10 13.40
C GLY A 103 13.58 31.80 14.03
N ARG A 104 13.89 31.86 15.29
CA ARG A 104 14.44 30.74 16.06
C ARG A 104 13.31 29.98 16.77
N VAL A 105 13.26 28.66 16.60
CA VAL A 105 12.33 27.79 17.34
C VAL A 105 12.77 27.73 18.81
N VAL A 106 11.91 28.21 19.70
CA VAL A 106 12.21 28.24 21.14
C VAL A 106 11.60 27.06 21.86
N ARG A 107 10.36 26.71 21.52
CA ARG A 107 9.61 25.66 22.19
C ARG A 107 8.79 24.84 21.21
N LEU A 108 8.70 23.54 21.50
CA LEU A 108 7.85 22.60 20.78
C LEU A 108 6.74 22.15 21.74
N PHE A 109 5.48 22.16 21.26
CA PHE A 109 4.31 21.75 22.05
C PHE A 109 3.77 20.39 21.57
N ALA A 110 3.93 20.07 20.28
CA ALA A 110 3.49 18.82 19.68
C ALA A 110 4.67 18.03 19.09
N LYS A 111 4.59 16.71 19.17
CA LYS A 111 5.58 15.75 18.66
C LYS A 111 4.93 14.77 17.69
N PRO A 112 5.69 14.08 16.82
CA PRO A 112 5.17 13.06 15.94
C PRO A 112 4.39 11.98 16.72
N GLY A 113 3.17 11.67 16.22
CA GLY A 113 2.25 10.74 16.85
C GLY A 113 1.19 11.38 17.75
N ASP A 114 1.34 12.65 18.15
CA ASP A 114 0.32 13.35 18.93
C ASP A 114 -0.91 13.65 18.07
N THR A 115 -2.10 13.53 18.66
CA THR A 115 -3.34 14.01 18.08
C THR A 115 -3.52 15.49 18.46
N VAL A 116 -3.79 16.33 17.47
CA VAL A 116 -3.98 17.77 17.63
C VAL A 116 -5.33 18.20 17.07
N THR A 117 -5.88 19.25 17.65
CA THR A 117 -7.10 19.92 17.16
C THR A 117 -6.76 21.23 16.45
N ALA A 118 -7.65 21.69 15.58
CA ALA A 118 -7.51 23.01 14.96
C ALA A 118 -7.37 24.11 16.04
N GLY A 119 -6.40 25.02 15.84
CA GLY A 119 -6.06 26.04 16.82
C GLY A 119 -5.16 25.59 17.97
N GLN A 120 -4.80 24.31 18.07
CA GLN A 120 -3.87 23.84 19.10
C GLN A 120 -2.43 24.28 18.78
N PRO A 121 -1.64 24.75 19.78
CA PRO A 121 -0.25 25.16 19.61
C PRO A 121 0.65 23.98 19.19
N LEU A 122 1.47 24.22 18.17
CA LEU A 122 2.46 23.23 17.65
C LEU A 122 3.87 23.58 18.11
N PHE A 123 4.28 24.83 17.95
CA PHE A 123 5.60 25.33 18.34
C PHE A 123 5.61 26.84 18.45
N ALA A 124 6.60 27.39 19.16
CA ALA A 124 6.83 28.83 19.30
C ALA A 124 8.14 29.23 18.63
N VAL A 125 8.08 30.35 17.91
CA VAL A 125 9.21 30.97 17.21
C VAL A 125 9.46 32.35 17.78
N GLU A 126 10.72 32.70 18.02
CA GLU A 126 11.19 34.05 18.30
C GLU A 126 11.45 34.74 16.94
N SER A 127 10.55 35.69 16.56
CA SER A 127 10.57 36.31 15.26
C SER A 127 10.99 37.79 15.35
N PRO A 128 12.13 38.16 14.75
CA PRO A 128 12.52 39.56 14.64
C PRO A 128 11.51 40.44 13.85
N ASP A 129 10.88 39.83 12.84
CA ASP A 129 9.88 40.54 12.02
C ASP A 129 8.65 40.95 12.83
N MET A 130 8.23 40.10 13.78
CA MET A 130 7.14 40.38 14.69
C MET A 130 7.51 41.53 15.63
N VAL A 131 8.71 41.46 16.24
CA VAL A 131 9.21 42.54 17.12
C VAL A 131 9.26 43.88 16.39
N GLN A 132 9.72 43.88 15.12
CA GLN A 132 9.75 45.10 14.33
C GLN A 132 8.33 45.64 14.04
N ALA A 133 7.38 44.75 13.67
CA ALA A 133 6.00 45.18 13.41
C ALA A 133 5.32 45.70 14.66
N GLU A 134 5.58 45.13 15.85
CA GLU A 134 5.08 45.62 17.13
C GLU A 134 5.68 47.02 17.48
N ASN A 135 6.97 47.22 17.23
CA ASN A 135 7.62 48.54 17.39
C ASN A 135 7.03 49.63 16.44
N ASP A 136 6.82 49.25 15.18
CA ASP A 136 6.20 50.13 14.17
C ASP A 136 4.80 50.53 14.61
N TYR A 137 4.02 49.61 15.22
CA TYR A 137 2.68 49.89 15.72
C TYR A 137 2.68 50.87 16.89
N ILE A 138 3.57 50.70 17.89
CA ILE A 138 3.73 51.65 19.01
C ILE A 138 4.07 53.04 18.47
N THR A 139 4.97 53.12 17.48
CA THR A 139 5.36 54.37 16.83
C THR A 139 4.18 55.03 16.12
N ALA A 140 3.37 54.25 15.39
CA ALA A 140 2.20 54.75 14.68
C ALA A 140 1.10 55.24 15.66
N VAL A 141 0.85 54.54 16.76
CA VAL A 141 -0.08 54.98 17.83
C VAL A 141 0.41 56.29 18.45
N SER A 142 1.68 56.40 18.75
CA SER A 142 2.26 57.67 19.28
C SER A 142 2.13 58.82 18.29
N GLY A 143 2.36 58.53 16.98
CA GLY A 143 2.13 59.51 15.90
C GLY A 143 0.69 59.97 15.80
N LEU A 144 -0.28 59.07 15.92
CA LEU A 144 -1.71 59.36 15.93
C LEU A 144 -2.07 60.28 17.13
N ASN A 145 -1.59 59.93 18.31
CA ASN A 145 -1.86 60.75 19.52
C ASN A 145 -1.28 62.15 19.39
N LYS A 146 -0.08 62.30 18.85
CA LYS A 146 0.54 63.61 18.56
C LYS A 146 -0.25 64.43 17.55
N ALA A 147 -0.72 63.80 16.47
CA ALA A 147 -1.52 64.48 15.44
C ALA A 147 -2.89 64.91 15.99
N ASN A 148 -3.52 64.08 16.82
CA ASN A 148 -4.77 64.45 17.53
C ASN A 148 -4.55 65.66 18.46
N ALA A 149 -3.50 65.71 19.23
CA ALA A 149 -3.18 66.83 20.11
C ALA A 149 -2.89 68.06 19.31
N ALA A 150 -2.18 68.03 18.21
CA ALA A 150 -1.90 69.15 17.31
C ALA A 150 -3.20 69.72 16.69
N LEU A 151 -4.09 68.81 16.22
CA LEU A 151 -5.39 69.23 15.69
C LEU A 151 -6.25 69.96 16.76
N ASN A 152 -6.29 69.41 17.98
CA ASN A 152 -7.03 70.04 19.08
C ASN A 152 -6.47 71.40 19.40
N LEU A 153 -5.16 71.60 19.47
CA LEU A 153 -4.52 72.87 19.66
C LEU A 153 -4.85 73.87 18.52
N ALA A 154 -4.74 73.43 17.27
CA ALA A 154 -5.05 74.26 16.09
C ALA A 154 -6.51 74.74 16.11
N LYS A 155 -7.47 73.86 16.49
CA LYS A 155 -8.87 74.20 16.65
C LYS A 155 -9.11 75.29 17.76
N ILE A 156 -8.43 75.15 18.89
CA ILE A 156 -8.53 76.14 20.00
C ILE A 156 -8.04 77.54 19.51
N VAL A 157 -6.90 77.59 18.83
CA VAL A 157 -6.33 78.81 18.28
C VAL A 157 -7.22 79.41 17.20
N GLU A 158 -7.82 78.60 16.33
CA GLU A 158 -8.75 79.04 15.31
C GLU A 158 -10.01 79.68 15.96
N GLN A 159 -10.58 79.05 16.98
CA GLN A 159 -11.73 79.53 17.71
C GLN A 159 -11.43 80.86 18.44
N GLN A 160 -10.24 80.99 19.02
CA GLN A 160 -9.80 82.26 19.63
C GLN A 160 -9.68 83.34 18.59
N ASN A 161 -9.02 83.15 17.47
CA ASN A 161 -8.85 84.13 16.40
C ASN A 161 -10.17 84.50 15.74
N LYS A 162 -11.10 83.52 15.62
CA LYS A 162 -12.44 83.78 15.14
C LYS A 162 -13.23 84.75 16.09
N SER A 163 -13.18 84.49 17.41
CA SER A 163 -13.79 85.33 18.41
C SER A 163 -13.22 86.74 18.40
N LEU A 164 -11.91 86.90 18.24
CA LEU A 164 -11.25 88.23 18.13
C LEU A 164 -11.67 88.95 16.85
N TYR A 165 -11.78 88.22 15.74
CA TYR A 165 -12.22 88.81 14.47
C TYR A 165 -13.71 89.27 14.55
N ASP A 166 -14.58 88.40 15.06
CA ASP A 166 -16.02 88.72 15.22
C ASP A 166 -16.27 89.90 16.10
N THR A 167 -15.43 90.11 17.13
CA THR A 167 -15.45 91.31 18.01
C THR A 167 -14.67 92.49 17.43
N LYS A 168 -14.15 92.46 16.21
CA LYS A 168 -13.32 93.48 15.55
C LYS A 168 -11.99 93.76 16.28
N ALA A 169 -11.53 92.86 17.14
CA ALA A 169 -10.29 92.97 17.92
C ALA A 169 -9.08 92.30 17.26
N GLY A 170 -9.26 91.54 16.17
CA GLY A 170 -8.19 90.83 15.46
C GLY A 170 -8.28 90.97 13.95
N PRO A 171 -7.14 90.83 13.21
CA PRO A 171 -7.10 90.95 11.77
C PRO A 171 -7.62 89.66 11.08
N LEU A 172 -8.26 89.82 9.90
CA LEU A 172 -8.73 88.71 9.07
C LEU A 172 -7.57 87.71 8.69
N ARG A 173 -6.39 88.23 8.50
CA ARG A 173 -5.20 87.44 8.18
C ARG A 173 -4.93 86.35 9.23
N ASP A 174 -5.03 86.65 10.51
CA ASP A 174 -4.73 85.71 11.59
C ASP A 174 -5.81 84.63 11.68
N LEU A 175 -7.07 84.97 11.38
CA LEU A 175 -8.14 84.01 11.24
C LEU A 175 -7.88 83.08 10.05
N GLN A 176 -7.54 83.59 8.87
CA GLN A 176 -7.24 82.82 7.69
C GLN A 176 -6.03 81.87 7.91
N GLN A 177 -5.01 82.40 8.60
CA GLN A 177 -3.81 81.56 8.94
C GLN A 177 -4.16 80.41 9.90
N SER A 178 -4.99 80.69 10.93
CA SER A 178 -5.41 79.65 11.85
C SER A 178 -6.31 78.56 11.19
N GLN A 179 -7.20 78.99 10.26
CA GLN A 179 -7.97 78.04 9.45
C GLN A 179 -7.09 77.15 8.57
N ALA A 180 -6.05 77.77 7.95
CA ALA A 180 -5.06 76.96 7.19
C ALA A 180 -4.29 75.96 8.08
N ASN A 181 -3.96 76.35 9.32
CA ASN A 181 -3.31 75.48 10.30
C ASN A 181 -4.23 74.34 10.74
N VAL A 182 -5.54 74.58 10.91
CA VAL A 182 -6.49 73.45 11.20
C VAL A 182 -6.54 72.48 10.04
N LEU A 183 -6.63 72.98 8.80
CA LEU A 183 -6.66 72.15 7.63
C LEU A 183 -5.38 71.30 7.52
N ALA A 184 -4.20 71.87 7.77
CA ALA A 184 -2.91 71.19 7.80
C ALA A 184 -2.91 70.07 8.88
N ALA A 185 -3.32 70.40 10.12
CA ALA A 185 -3.40 69.39 11.21
C ALA A 185 -4.45 68.31 10.97
N GLN A 186 -5.56 68.64 10.26
CA GLN A 186 -6.51 67.56 9.81
C GLN A 186 -5.89 66.60 8.82
N ASN A 187 -5.09 67.11 7.87
CA ASN A 187 -4.36 66.25 6.91
C ASN A 187 -3.30 65.38 7.60
N ASP A 188 -2.57 65.95 8.57
CA ASP A 188 -1.59 65.23 9.37
C ASP A 188 -2.25 64.12 10.19
N LEU A 189 -3.41 64.38 10.79
CA LEU A 189 -4.18 63.36 11.50
C LEU A 189 -4.62 62.25 10.55
N ARG A 190 -5.12 62.59 9.37
CA ARG A 190 -5.52 61.59 8.38
C ARG A 190 -4.34 60.75 7.93
N ALA A 191 -3.18 61.34 7.71
CA ALA A 191 -1.95 60.62 7.37
C ALA A 191 -1.52 59.66 8.49
N ALA A 192 -1.58 60.07 9.76
CA ALA A 192 -1.28 59.25 10.92
C ALA A 192 -2.29 58.08 11.08
N GLN A 193 -3.58 58.31 10.79
CA GLN A 193 -4.61 57.27 10.78
C GLN A 193 -4.31 56.17 9.71
N ILE A 194 -3.98 56.63 8.50
CA ILE A 194 -3.61 55.69 7.41
C ILE A 194 -2.37 54.91 7.77
N SER A 195 -1.35 55.54 8.35
CA SER A 195 -0.13 54.87 8.80
C SER A 195 -0.42 53.79 9.84
N LEU A 196 -1.23 54.11 10.84
CA LEU A 196 -1.63 53.16 11.88
C LEU A 196 -2.38 51.95 11.28
N GLU A 197 -3.31 52.19 10.35
CA GLU A 197 -4.06 51.09 9.72
C GLU A 197 -3.16 50.21 8.84
N ALA A 198 -2.17 50.78 8.15
CA ALA A 198 -1.18 50.05 7.40
C ALA A 198 -0.38 49.09 8.29
N VAL A 199 0.08 49.53 9.44
CA VAL A 199 0.82 48.71 10.39
C VAL A 199 -0.10 47.67 11.05
N ARG A 200 -1.36 48.03 11.37
CA ARG A 200 -2.36 47.09 11.86
C ARG A 200 -2.58 45.93 10.86
N ASN A 201 -2.74 46.25 9.58
CA ASN A 201 -2.88 45.26 8.53
C ASN A 201 -1.62 44.36 8.40
N ARG A 202 -0.43 44.92 8.59
CA ARG A 202 0.81 44.12 8.63
C ARG A 202 0.80 43.12 9.80
N LEU A 203 0.36 43.54 11.00
CA LEU A 203 0.23 42.63 12.15
C LEU A 203 -0.82 41.52 11.91
N ARG A 204 -1.95 41.84 11.24
CA ARG A 204 -2.95 40.83 10.83
C ARG A 204 -2.37 39.83 9.84
N ILE A 205 -1.61 40.26 8.84
CA ILE A 205 -0.90 39.39 7.89
C ILE A 205 0.08 38.48 8.64
N LEU A 206 0.73 38.98 9.66
CA LEU A 206 1.58 38.27 10.58
C LEU A 206 0.79 37.39 11.58
N GLY A 207 -0.55 37.27 11.44
CA GLY A 207 -1.39 36.34 12.21
C GLY A 207 -1.85 36.79 13.57
N LYS A 208 -1.68 38.07 13.92
CA LYS A 208 -2.26 38.64 15.14
C LYS A 208 -3.75 38.94 14.97
N THR A 209 -4.54 38.60 15.95
CA THR A 209 -5.96 38.95 16.00
C THR A 209 -6.15 40.41 16.36
N ASP A 210 -7.31 40.98 16.02
CA ASP A 210 -7.61 42.36 16.37
C ASP A 210 -7.65 42.61 17.88
N GLU A 211 -8.06 41.60 18.67
CA GLU A 211 -8.05 41.63 20.13
C GLU A 211 -6.62 41.69 20.69
N GLU A 212 -5.72 40.85 20.15
CA GLU A 212 -4.30 40.87 20.53
C GLU A 212 -3.64 42.20 20.19
N ILE A 213 -3.95 42.78 19.00
CA ILE A 213 -3.41 44.05 18.57
C ILE A 213 -3.91 45.21 19.48
N THR A 214 -5.17 45.15 19.90
CA THR A 214 -5.74 46.18 20.79
C THR A 214 -5.13 46.08 22.17
N THR A 215 -5.06 44.87 22.76
CA THR A 215 -4.43 44.62 24.04
C THR A 215 -2.96 45.04 24.06
N PHE A 216 -2.25 44.74 22.97
CA PHE A 216 -0.88 45.20 22.79
C PHE A 216 -0.74 46.70 22.72
N GLY A 217 -1.69 47.37 22.03
CA GLY A 217 -1.75 48.84 21.97
C GLY A 217 -1.93 49.49 23.32
N GLU A 218 -2.62 48.86 24.26
CA GLU A 218 -2.85 49.33 25.63
C GLU A 218 -1.67 49.03 26.55
N THR A 219 -1.10 47.84 26.48
CA THR A 219 -0.04 47.37 27.38
C THR A 219 1.36 47.81 26.97
N GLY A 220 1.60 47.96 25.67
CA GLY A 220 2.91 48.29 25.09
C GLY A 220 3.98 47.23 25.31
N THR A 221 3.60 45.99 25.72
CA THR A 221 4.54 44.93 26.05
C THR A 221 4.86 44.11 24.79
N ILE A 222 6.08 44.23 24.30
CA ILE A 222 6.58 43.44 23.14
C ILE A 222 6.79 42.01 23.54
N ASN A 223 6.15 41.06 22.82
CA ASN A 223 6.36 39.63 23.00
C ASN A 223 7.04 39.03 21.77
N PRO A 224 8.33 38.71 21.82
CA PRO A 224 9.05 38.18 20.69
C PRO A 224 8.61 36.74 20.29
N LEU A 225 7.84 36.06 21.16
CA LEU A 225 7.40 34.69 20.94
C LEU A 225 6.07 34.68 20.17
N THR A 226 6.11 34.07 19.00
CA THR A 226 4.92 33.81 18.20
C THR A 226 4.64 32.34 18.16
N VAL A 227 3.40 31.95 18.46
CA VAL A 227 2.98 30.53 18.47
C VAL A 227 2.34 30.19 17.15
N ILE A 228 2.80 29.09 16.56
CA ILE A 228 2.20 28.52 15.36
C ILE A 228 1.22 27.43 15.78
N HIS A 229 0.00 27.49 15.25
CA HIS A 229 -1.11 26.62 15.60
C HIS A 229 -1.43 25.63 14.48
N SER A 230 -2.10 24.53 14.82
CA SER A 230 -2.60 23.58 13.85
C SER A 230 -3.76 24.19 13.04
N PRO A 231 -3.74 24.12 11.70
CA PRO A 231 -4.84 24.58 10.88
C PRO A 231 -6.02 23.59 10.84
N ILE A 232 -5.80 22.33 11.15
CA ILE A 232 -6.79 21.23 11.07
C ILE A 232 -6.70 20.31 12.29
N ASP A 233 -7.76 19.53 12.49
CA ASP A 233 -7.73 18.38 13.38
C ASP A 233 -6.98 17.23 12.70
N GLY A 234 -6.17 16.47 13.47
CA GLY A 234 -5.44 15.32 12.90
C GLY A 234 -4.35 14.81 13.79
N THR A 235 -3.52 13.97 13.22
CA THR A 235 -2.31 13.42 13.88
C THR A 235 -1.08 14.06 13.27
N VAL A 236 -0.11 14.44 14.12
CA VAL A 236 1.20 14.89 13.65
C VAL A 236 1.93 13.71 13.03
N VAL A 237 1.98 13.66 11.70
CA VAL A 237 2.65 12.60 10.94
C VAL A 237 4.15 12.79 10.96
N GLN A 238 4.58 14.04 10.74
CA GLN A 238 6.00 14.38 10.66
C GLN A 238 6.25 15.77 11.25
N ARG A 239 7.43 15.93 11.86
CA ARG A 239 7.99 17.21 12.30
C ARG A 239 9.41 17.32 11.77
N LYS A 240 9.69 18.42 11.05
CA LYS A 240 11.00 18.70 10.46
C LYS A 240 11.78 19.80 11.18
N VAL A 241 11.24 20.36 12.28
CA VAL A 241 11.90 21.41 13.07
C VAL A 241 12.29 20.92 14.44
N GLY A 242 13.42 21.42 14.94
CA GLY A 242 13.96 21.14 16.27
C GLY A 242 14.08 22.39 17.14
N PRO A 243 14.20 22.23 18.49
CA PRO A 243 14.46 23.35 19.38
C PRO A 243 15.80 24.03 19.03
N GLY A 244 15.82 25.35 19.02
CA GLY A 244 16.99 26.14 18.67
C GLY A 244 17.28 26.27 17.16
N GLN A 245 16.57 25.56 16.31
CA GLN A 245 16.70 25.66 14.86
C GLN A 245 16.18 26.99 14.36
N TYR A 246 16.85 27.61 13.41
CA TYR A 246 16.41 28.82 12.73
C TYR A 246 15.56 28.42 11.50
N ILE A 247 14.36 28.96 11.40
CA ILE A 247 13.47 28.82 10.25
C ILE A 247 13.65 30.05 9.37
N ASN A 248 13.86 29.83 8.09
CA ASN A 248 14.01 30.90 7.10
C ASN A 248 12.81 30.89 6.15
N THR A 249 12.17 32.06 5.95
CA THR A 249 11.04 32.23 5.03
C THR A 249 11.45 32.85 3.70
N SER A 250 12.75 33.15 3.50
CA SER A 250 13.20 33.74 2.24
C SER A 250 13.07 32.75 1.09
N SER A 251 12.39 33.15 0.02
CA SER A 251 12.06 32.36 -1.17
C SER A 251 13.25 31.80 -1.96
N ASN A 252 14.47 32.20 -1.62
CA ASN A 252 15.70 31.85 -2.31
C ASN A 252 16.47 30.68 -1.67
N SER A 253 16.01 30.11 -0.58
CA SER A 253 16.64 28.92 0.03
C SER A 253 15.77 27.68 -0.15
N ALA A 254 16.36 26.56 -0.55
CA ALA A 254 15.66 25.27 -0.65
C ALA A 254 15.00 24.86 0.68
N ALA A 255 15.49 25.36 1.82
CA ALA A 255 14.93 25.13 3.14
C ALA A 255 13.69 26.00 3.46
N ALA A 256 13.41 27.05 2.68
CA ALA A 256 12.22 27.89 2.88
C ALA A 256 10.90 27.20 2.51
N ASN A 257 10.98 26.18 1.64
CA ASN A 257 9.84 25.40 1.18
C ASN A 257 9.58 24.14 2.00
N ASP A 258 10.39 23.87 3.05
CA ASP A 258 10.18 22.70 3.88
C ASP A 258 9.08 22.95 4.92
N ALA A 259 8.01 22.16 4.83
CA ALA A 259 6.97 22.16 5.84
C ALA A 259 7.57 21.83 7.22
N THR A 260 7.22 22.62 8.23
CA THR A 260 7.68 22.41 9.61
C THR A 260 7.00 21.21 10.26
N TYR A 261 5.72 21.04 9.98
CA TYR A 261 4.89 19.93 10.41
C TYR A 261 4.05 19.39 9.25
N VAL A 262 3.73 18.10 9.32
CA VAL A 262 2.72 17.44 8.47
C VAL A 262 1.66 16.90 9.42
N ILE A 263 0.43 17.38 9.26
CA ILE A 263 -0.73 16.97 10.07
C ILE A 263 -1.74 16.35 9.13
N GLY A 264 -2.23 15.16 9.46
CA GLY A 264 -3.18 14.46 8.60
C GLY A 264 -4.12 13.55 9.38
N ASP A 265 -5.27 13.29 8.78
CA ASP A 265 -6.20 12.27 9.26
C ASP A 265 -5.74 10.91 8.73
N LEU A 266 -5.26 10.06 9.65
CA LEU A 266 -4.78 8.72 9.32
C LEU A 266 -5.91 7.66 9.31
N SER A 267 -7.18 8.05 9.38
CA SER A 267 -8.31 7.14 9.21
C SER A 267 -8.42 6.61 7.77
N THR A 268 -7.86 7.35 6.82
CA THR A 268 -7.61 6.93 5.44
C THR A 268 -6.13 7.11 5.11
N VAL A 269 -5.62 6.21 4.29
CA VAL A 269 -4.25 6.27 3.77
C VAL A 269 -4.26 5.91 2.29
N TRP A 270 -3.24 6.32 1.58
CA TRP A 270 -3.05 5.91 0.20
C TRP A 270 -2.09 4.73 0.11
N LEU A 271 -2.43 3.79 -0.74
CA LEU A 271 -1.47 2.86 -1.31
C LEU A 271 -0.97 3.47 -2.62
N VAL A 272 0.30 3.77 -2.69
CA VAL A 272 0.98 4.26 -3.90
C VAL A 272 1.82 3.11 -4.44
N ALA A 273 1.56 2.69 -5.68
CA ALA A 273 2.31 1.63 -6.35
C ALA A 273 2.90 2.14 -7.67
N TYR A 274 3.98 1.49 -8.12
CA TYR A 274 4.78 1.94 -9.24
C TYR A 274 4.82 0.87 -10.33
N VAL A 275 3.98 1.01 -11.34
CA VAL A 275 3.81 0.07 -12.44
C VAL A 275 4.87 0.28 -13.52
N ARG A 276 5.38 -0.79 -14.10
CA ARG A 276 6.33 -0.75 -15.21
C ARG A 276 5.68 -0.24 -16.49
N GLU A 277 6.43 0.42 -17.36
CA GLU A 277 5.95 0.95 -18.64
C GLU A 277 5.30 -0.14 -19.50
N SER A 278 5.87 -1.35 -19.55
CA SER A 278 5.33 -2.49 -20.31
C SER A 278 3.96 -2.99 -19.86
N GLU A 279 3.58 -2.72 -18.62
CA GLU A 279 2.33 -3.15 -18.00
C GLU A 279 1.27 -2.04 -17.98
N ALA A 280 1.71 -0.80 -18.13
CA ALA A 280 0.87 0.39 -18.05
C ALA A 280 -0.36 0.42 -18.97
N PRO A 281 -0.30 -0.10 -20.22
CA PRO A 281 -1.48 -0.10 -21.11
C PRO A 281 -2.67 -0.88 -20.57
N ASN A 282 -2.43 -1.82 -19.65
CA ASN A 282 -3.45 -2.70 -19.09
C ASN A 282 -3.98 -2.22 -17.73
N ILE A 283 -3.50 -1.07 -17.22
CA ILE A 283 -3.85 -0.59 -15.89
C ILE A 283 -4.85 0.57 -15.98
N HIS A 284 -6.02 0.38 -15.40
CA HIS A 284 -7.12 1.36 -15.46
C HIS A 284 -7.66 1.68 -14.07
N VAL A 285 -8.28 2.84 -13.94
CA VAL A 285 -9.02 3.23 -12.74
C VAL A 285 -10.20 2.27 -12.53
N GLY A 286 -10.41 1.84 -11.29
CA GLY A 286 -11.46 0.90 -10.91
C GLY A 286 -11.01 -0.55 -10.82
N GLU A 287 -9.85 -0.91 -11.38
CA GLU A 287 -9.33 -2.28 -11.27
C GLU A 287 -9.03 -2.66 -9.83
N ALA A 288 -9.30 -3.92 -9.53
CA ALA A 288 -9.06 -4.49 -8.21
C ALA A 288 -7.57 -4.73 -7.98
N LEU A 289 -7.11 -4.43 -6.78
CA LEU A 289 -5.77 -4.78 -6.35
C LEU A 289 -5.79 -5.45 -4.98
N ARG A 290 -4.84 -6.34 -4.78
CA ARG A 290 -4.54 -6.98 -3.50
C ARG A 290 -3.14 -6.59 -3.07
N PHE A 291 -2.97 -6.26 -1.80
CA PHE A 291 -1.63 -5.94 -1.32
C PHE A 291 -1.36 -6.56 0.05
N ARG A 292 -0.09 -6.76 0.32
CA ARG A 292 0.43 -7.19 1.62
C ARG A 292 1.49 -6.21 2.08
N VAL A 293 1.45 -5.90 3.35
CA VAL A 293 2.46 -5.04 3.99
C VAL A 293 3.41 -5.94 4.77
N LEU A 294 4.70 -5.67 4.73
CA LEU A 294 5.71 -6.49 5.42
C LEU A 294 5.45 -6.62 6.93
N ALA A 295 4.86 -5.60 7.54
CA ALA A 295 4.48 -5.63 8.96
C ALA A 295 3.35 -6.63 9.27
N PHE A 296 2.53 -7.02 8.27
CA PHE A 296 1.40 -7.95 8.41
C PHE A 296 1.43 -9.01 7.31
N PRO A 297 2.39 -9.94 7.31
CA PRO A 297 2.64 -10.87 6.20
C PRO A 297 1.46 -11.81 5.93
N ASN A 298 0.67 -12.12 6.95
CA ASN A 298 -0.48 -13.02 6.86
C ASN A 298 -1.80 -12.32 6.53
N ARG A 299 -1.81 -10.97 6.45
CA ARG A 299 -3.01 -10.18 6.13
C ARG A 299 -2.95 -9.68 4.70
N VAL A 300 -3.98 -10.01 3.93
CA VAL A 300 -4.18 -9.48 2.57
C VAL A 300 -5.20 -8.37 2.66
N PHE A 301 -4.85 -7.23 2.10
CA PHE A 301 -5.73 -6.08 1.97
C PHE A 301 -6.23 -6.00 0.53
N ASN A 302 -7.48 -5.59 0.35
CA ASN A 302 -8.08 -5.40 -0.97
C ASN A 302 -8.44 -3.93 -1.15
N ALA A 303 -8.28 -3.43 -2.36
CA ALA A 303 -8.67 -2.08 -2.73
C ALA A 303 -8.90 -2.01 -4.24
N ASN A 304 -9.36 -0.85 -4.72
CA ASN A 304 -9.45 -0.57 -6.14
C ASN A 304 -8.57 0.63 -6.48
N ILE A 305 -8.06 0.66 -7.70
CA ILE A 305 -7.31 1.79 -8.23
C ILE A 305 -8.23 3.01 -8.31
N ALA A 306 -7.90 4.06 -7.56
CA ALA A 306 -8.62 5.31 -7.57
C ALA A 306 -8.02 6.33 -8.55
N TYR A 307 -6.72 6.21 -8.83
CA TYR A 307 -6.00 7.13 -9.71
C TYR A 307 -4.86 6.45 -10.43
N VAL A 308 -4.70 6.77 -11.70
CA VAL A 308 -3.56 6.40 -12.55
C VAL A 308 -2.93 7.69 -13.06
N ALA A 309 -1.62 7.84 -12.86
CA ALA A 309 -0.91 9.04 -13.30
C ALA A 309 -0.98 9.20 -14.83
N THR A 310 -0.98 10.44 -15.29
CA THR A 310 -1.02 10.77 -16.73
C THR A 310 0.36 10.77 -17.38
N SER A 311 1.42 10.66 -16.59
CA SER A 311 2.81 10.65 -17.05
C SER A 311 3.65 9.67 -16.23
N PHE A 312 4.69 9.16 -16.87
CA PHE A 312 5.72 8.37 -16.18
C PHE A 312 6.68 9.26 -15.40
N ASP A 313 7.16 8.76 -14.28
CA ASP A 313 8.29 9.38 -13.58
C ASP A 313 9.52 9.33 -14.48
N ALA A 314 10.12 10.48 -14.71
CA ALA A 314 11.24 10.63 -15.66
C ALA A 314 12.51 9.86 -15.24
N THR A 315 12.70 9.63 -13.94
CA THR A 315 13.88 8.96 -13.38
C THR A 315 13.73 7.46 -13.36
N THR A 316 12.57 6.97 -12.88
CA THR A 316 12.33 5.54 -12.68
C THR A 316 11.62 4.87 -13.84
N ARG A 317 11.02 5.64 -14.74
CA ARG A 317 10.19 5.20 -15.87
C ARG A 317 9.03 4.31 -15.42
N ARG A 318 8.47 4.63 -14.25
CA ARG A 318 7.31 3.91 -13.70
C ARG A 318 6.09 4.81 -13.71
N LEU A 319 4.94 4.19 -13.90
CA LEU A 319 3.64 4.84 -13.80
C LEU A 319 3.15 4.73 -12.36
N LEU A 320 2.81 5.87 -11.76
CA LEU A 320 2.26 5.89 -10.41
C LEU A 320 0.77 5.55 -10.47
N VAL A 321 0.36 4.58 -9.65
CA VAL A 321 -1.04 4.27 -9.40
C VAL A 321 -1.34 4.42 -7.92
N ARG A 322 -2.55 4.85 -7.60
CA ARG A 322 -2.97 5.14 -6.23
C ARG A 322 -4.31 4.49 -5.91
N ALA A 323 -4.41 3.91 -4.73
CA ALA A 323 -5.66 3.42 -4.17
C ALA A 323 -5.88 4.04 -2.79
N THR A 324 -7.12 4.40 -2.47
CA THR A 324 -7.50 4.89 -1.14
C THR A 324 -7.91 3.72 -0.26
N ILE A 325 -7.30 3.63 0.92
CA ILE A 325 -7.46 2.53 1.86
C ILE A 325 -8.12 3.05 3.13
N ASN A 326 -9.20 2.41 3.56
CA ASN A 326 -9.77 2.65 4.88
C ASN A 326 -8.81 2.09 5.94
N ASN A 327 -8.39 2.94 6.87
CA ASN A 327 -7.45 2.64 7.95
C ASN A 327 -8.04 3.02 9.31
N SER A 328 -9.33 2.75 9.54
CA SER A 328 -10.03 3.07 10.80
C SER A 328 -9.36 2.45 12.02
N GLU A 329 -8.75 1.27 11.87
CA GLU A 329 -7.97 0.60 12.91
C GLU A 329 -6.56 1.22 13.11
N ARG A 330 -6.14 2.19 12.27
CA ARG A 330 -4.82 2.84 12.29
C ARG A 330 -3.62 1.88 12.26
N LEU A 331 -3.79 0.71 11.66
CA LEU A 331 -2.76 -0.31 11.54
C LEU A 331 -1.72 0.05 10.47
N LEU A 332 -2.18 0.61 9.36
CA LEU A 332 -1.31 1.01 8.26
C LEU A 332 -0.70 2.37 8.59
N LYS A 333 0.63 2.40 8.61
CA LYS A 333 1.38 3.64 8.86
C LYS A 333 2.03 4.12 7.57
N PRO A 334 2.08 5.42 7.32
CA PRO A 334 2.85 5.98 6.21
C PRO A 334 4.28 5.43 6.16
N GLU A 335 4.81 5.31 4.95
CA GLU A 335 6.13 4.74 4.60
C GLU A 335 6.27 3.22 4.83
N MET A 336 5.20 2.48 5.17
CA MET A 336 5.22 1.02 5.14
C MET A 336 5.30 0.52 3.69
N PHE A 337 6.24 -0.40 3.41
CA PHE A 337 6.34 -1.05 2.11
C PHE A 337 5.25 -2.09 1.91
N ALA A 338 4.74 -2.15 0.69
CA ALA A 338 3.71 -3.08 0.28
C ALA A 338 4.10 -3.81 -1.01
N SER A 339 3.81 -5.11 -1.05
CA SER A 339 3.78 -5.89 -2.29
C SER A 339 2.36 -5.83 -2.84
N VAL A 340 2.21 -5.35 -4.05
CA VAL A 340 0.93 -5.05 -4.69
C VAL A 340 0.72 -5.95 -5.89
N ASN A 341 -0.43 -6.62 -5.93
CA ASN A 341 -0.87 -7.43 -7.06
C ASN A 341 -2.11 -6.79 -7.68
N ILE A 342 -1.98 -6.24 -8.88
CA ILE A 342 -3.06 -5.61 -9.64
C ILE A 342 -3.69 -6.66 -10.53
N LEU A 343 -5.02 -6.78 -10.49
CA LEU A 343 -5.81 -7.72 -11.25
C LEU A 343 -6.46 -6.97 -12.41
N THR A 344 -5.99 -7.24 -13.64
CA THR A 344 -6.48 -6.53 -14.83
C THR A 344 -7.46 -7.35 -15.64
N GLY A 345 -8.41 -6.65 -16.28
CA GLY A 345 -9.46 -7.25 -17.11
C GLY A 345 -10.60 -7.89 -16.31
N GLU A 346 -11.68 -8.21 -17.01
CA GLU A 346 -12.85 -8.90 -16.41
C GLU A 346 -12.53 -10.36 -16.06
N GLY A 347 -11.54 -10.92 -16.74
CA GLY A 347 -11.11 -12.31 -16.64
C GLY A 347 -11.86 -13.22 -17.60
N ASP A 348 -11.13 -14.17 -18.17
CA ASP A 348 -11.69 -15.20 -19.03
C ASP A 348 -11.98 -16.45 -18.22
N SER A 349 -13.21 -16.97 -18.34
CA SER A 349 -13.54 -18.28 -17.81
C SER A 349 -12.91 -19.34 -18.71
N SER A 350 -12.09 -20.19 -18.13
CA SER A 350 -11.31 -21.19 -18.89
C SER A 350 -11.12 -22.46 -18.08
N PRO A 351 -10.90 -23.61 -18.77
CA PRO A 351 -10.51 -24.85 -18.11
C PRO A 351 -9.23 -24.66 -17.29
N ALA A 352 -9.24 -25.21 -16.08
CA ALA A 352 -8.19 -25.05 -15.09
C ALA A 352 -7.70 -26.42 -14.60
N VAL A 353 -6.40 -26.59 -14.52
CA VAL A 353 -5.76 -27.81 -14.01
C VAL A 353 -4.69 -27.47 -12.97
N PRO A 354 -4.48 -28.33 -11.96
CA PRO A 354 -3.34 -28.19 -11.07
C PRO A 354 -2.02 -28.27 -11.83
N ARG A 355 -1.05 -27.47 -11.43
CA ARG A 355 0.29 -27.42 -12.06
C ARG A 355 0.96 -28.81 -12.09
N ASP A 356 0.71 -29.63 -11.06
CA ASP A 356 1.27 -30.97 -10.92
C ASP A 356 0.73 -31.96 -11.97
N ALA A 357 -0.38 -31.63 -12.62
CA ALA A 357 -0.92 -32.44 -13.74
C ALA A 357 -0.16 -32.20 -15.04
N ILE A 358 0.57 -31.11 -15.17
CA ILE A 358 1.19 -30.68 -16.43
C ILE A 358 2.63 -31.17 -16.49
N ILE A 359 2.96 -31.82 -17.58
CA ILE A 359 4.33 -32.25 -17.92
C ILE A 359 4.85 -31.29 -18.99
N TYR A 360 5.91 -30.55 -18.66
CA TYR A 360 6.60 -29.67 -19.59
C TYR A 360 7.77 -30.36 -20.27
N GLU A 361 7.82 -30.31 -21.59
CA GLU A 361 8.93 -30.79 -22.41
C GLU A 361 9.38 -29.70 -23.36
N GLY A 362 10.39 -28.93 -22.95
CA GLY A 362 10.79 -27.72 -23.63
C GLY A 362 9.66 -26.67 -23.63
N SER A 363 9.19 -26.26 -24.81
CA SER A 363 8.08 -25.34 -24.99
C SER A 363 6.69 -25.99 -25.03
N ASN A 364 6.64 -27.34 -25.02
CA ASN A 364 5.38 -28.08 -25.10
C ASN A 364 4.87 -28.46 -23.72
N ALA A 365 3.58 -28.28 -23.50
CA ALA A 365 2.89 -28.75 -22.30
C ALA A 365 1.97 -29.91 -22.67
N ARG A 366 1.91 -30.94 -21.84
CA ARG A 366 1.05 -32.10 -22.01
C ARG A 366 0.49 -32.58 -20.68
N VAL A 367 -0.63 -33.28 -20.73
CA VAL A 367 -1.31 -33.88 -19.59
C VAL A 367 -1.72 -35.31 -19.94
N TRP A 368 -1.93 -36.12 -18.90
CA TRP A 368 -2.57 -37.41 -19.02
C TRP A 368 -4.03 -37.29 -18.61
N VAL A 369 -4.94 -37.52 -19.58
CA VAL A 369 -6.39 -37.54 -19.38
C VAL A 369 -6.83 -38.96 -19.06
N ALA A 370 -7.50 -39.11 -17.94
CA ALA A 370 -8.07 -40.40 -17.52
C ALA A 370 -9.49 -40.58 -18.08
N ARG A 371 -9.74 -41.71 -18.70
CA ARG A 371 -11.05 -42.13 -19.22
C ARG A 371 -11.78 -43.02 -18.23
N GLU A 372 -13.07 -43.24 -18.44
CA GLU A 372 -13.90 -44.14 -17.64
C GLU A 372 -13.46 -45.60 -17.66
N ASP A 373 -12.89 -46.05 -18.78
CA ASP A 373 -12.33 -47.40 -18.97
C ASP A 373 -10.95 -47.58 -18.28
N LYS A 374 -10.51 -46.66 -17.46
CA LYS A 374 -9.19 -46.59 -16.79
C LYS A 374 -8.01 -46.52 -17.75
N SER A 375 -8.25 -46.16 -19.02
CA SER A 375 -7.15 -45.81 -19.94
C SER A 375 -6.73 -44.36 -19.74
N LEU A 376 -5.48 -44.08 -20.08
CA LEU A 376 -4.87 -42.76 -20.04
C LEU A 376 -4.51 -42.31 -21.45
N VAL A 377 -4.91 -41.12 -21.82
CA VAL A 377 -4.58 -40.49 -23.12
C VAL A 377 -3.60 -39.37 -22.89
N ARG A 378 -2.49 -39.39 -23.58
CA ARG A 378 -1.55 -38.28 -23.60
C ARG A 378 -2.04 -37.20 -24.53
N ARG A 379 -2.31 -36.01 -23.99
CA ARG A 379 -2.86 -34.87 -24.74
C ARG A 379 -1.95 -33.66 -24.64
N LYS A 380 -1.63 -33.05 -25.78
CA LYS A 380 -0.96 -31.75 -25.80
C LYS A 380 -1.95 -30.66 -25.42
N ILE A 381 -1.50 -29.72 -24.61
CA ILE A 381 -2.29 -28.57 -24.20
C ILE A 381 -1.52 -27.29 -24.45
N LYS A 382 -2.26 -26.20 -24.59
CA LYS A 382 -1.71 -24.84 -24.58
C LYS A 382 -2.08 -24.18 -23.27
N THR A 383 -1.07 -23.87 -22.47
CA THR A 383 -1.25 -23.23 -21.19
C THR A 383 -1.31 -21.72 -21.33
N GLY A 384 -2.09 -21.06 -20.48
CA GLY A 384 -2.22 -19.61 -20.35
C GLY A 384 -1.69 -19.10 -19.02
N LEU A 385 -2.49 -18.29 -18.36
CA LEU A 385 -2.17 -17.70 -17.07
C LEU A 385 -2.08 -18.74 -15.95
N SER A 386 -1.29 -18.43 -14.92
CA SER A 386 -1.20 -19.24 -13.71
C SER A 386 -1.68 -18.44 -12.50
N ASN A 387 -2.54 -19.05 -11.70
CA ASN A 387 -3.00 -18.47 -10.45
C ASN A 387 -2.63 -19.42 -9.29
N GLY A 388 -1.52 -19.13 -8.62
CA GLY A 388 -0.95 -20.01 -7.59
C GLY A 388 -0.57 -21.40 -8.15
N ASN A 389 -1.24 -22.45 -7.68
CA ASN A 389 -1.00 -23.83 -8.12
C ASN A 389 -1.89 -24.27 -9.29
N ILE A 390 -2.73 -23.40 -9.83
CA ILE A 390 -3.68 -23.69 -10.90
C ILE A 390 -3.24 -22.99 -12.17
N VAL A 391 -3.33 -23.68 -13.30
CA VAL A 391 -2.90 -23.20 -14.61
C VAL A 391 -4.08 -23.22 -15.57
N GLN A 392 -4.26 -22.11 -16.26
CA GLN A 392 -5.23 -21.95 -17.34
C GLN A 392 -4.86 -22.84 -18.52
N VAL A 393 -5.86 -23.51 -19.09
CA VAL A 393 -5.70 -24.24 -20.34
C VAL A 393 -6.50 -23.53 -21.43
N LEU A 394 -5.78 -23.03 -22.44
CA LEU A 394 -6.36 -22.30 -23.57
C LEU A 394 -6.90 -23.25 -24.64
N GLU A 395 -6.22 -24.38 -24.84
CA GLU A 395 -6.56 -25.38 -25.86
C GLU A 395 -6.20 -26.79 -25.38
N GLY A 396 -7.01 -27.77 -25.74
CA GLY A 396 -6.68 -29.20 -25.56
C GLY A 396 -7.35 -29.93 -24.40
N LEU A 397 -8.15 -29.24 -23.55
CA LEU A 397 -8.95 -29.86 -22.50
C LEU A 397 -10.31 -29.23 -22.40
N ASP A 398 -11.31 -30.05 -22.07
CA ASP A 398 -12.67 -29.60 -21.78
C ASP A 398 -12.96 -29.69 -20.27
N VAL A 399 -13.87 -28.83 -19.81
CA VAL A 399 -14.33 -28.84 -18.41
C VAL A 399 -15.03 -30.17 -18.11
N GLY A 400 -14.71 -30.78 -16.96
CA GLY A 400 -15.26 -32.07 -16.54
C GLY A 400 -14.38 -33.27 -16.90
N GLU A 401 -13.43 -33.17 -17.83
CA GLU A 401 -12.44 -34.22 -18.06
C GLU A 401 -11.59 -34.45 -16.80
N ARG A 402 -11.06 -35.65 -16.63
CA ARG A 402 -10.20 -35.97 -15.47
C ARG A 402 -8.75 -36.01 -15.90
N VAL A 403 -7.88 -35.31 -15.17
CA VAL A 403 -6.43 -35.31 -15.41
C VAL A 403 -5.67 -35.95 -14.26
N VAL A 404 -4.57 -36.58 -14.56
CA VAL A 404 -3.69 -37.20 -13.55
C VAL A 404 -2.87 -36.11 -12.89
N THR A 405 -3.09 -35.87 -11.61
CA THR A 405 -2.37 -34.86 -10.82
C THR A 405 -1.21 -35.44 -10.04
N LYS A 406 -1.31 -36.69 -9.57
CA LYS A 406 -0.20 -37.38 -8.92
C LYS A 406 0.17 -38.62 -9.69
N GLY A 407 1.46 -38.79 -9.96
CA GLY A 407 1.99 -39.92 -10.73
C GLY A 407 2.07 -39.68 -12.23
N SER A 408 1.78 -38.50 -12.73
CA SER A 408 1.82 -38.12 -14.15
C SER A 408 3.19 -38.37 -14.79
N LEU A 409 4.29 -38.04 -14.12
CA LEU A 409 5.66 -38.29 -14.56
C LEU A 409 6.01 -39.80 -14.59
N PHE A 410 5.46 -40.56 -13.63
CA PHE A 410 5.65 -42.01 -13.61
C PHE A 410 4.96 -42.67 -14.79
N VAL A 411 3.72 -42.30 -15.08
CA VAL A 411 2.97 -42.74 -16.25
C VAL A 411 3.70 -42.38 -17.53
N ASP A 412 4.22 -41.17 -17.62
CA ASP A 412 4.91 -40.69 -18.82
C ASP A 412 6.18 -41.53 -19.12
N ARG A 413 6.95 -41.86 -18.09
CA ARG A 413 8.13 -42.72 -18.22
C ARG A 413 7.74 -44.15 -18.57
N ALA A 414 6.76 -44.75 -17.90
CA ALA A 414 6.30 -46.11 -18.14
C ALA A 414 5.69 -46.24 -19.55
N ALA A 415 4.97 -45.25 -20.03
CA ALA A 415 4.40 -45.19 -21.39
C ALA A 415 5.46 -44.98 -22.49
N ALA A 416 6.65 -44.47 -22.13
CA ALA A 416 7.76 -44.30 -23.08
C ALA A 416 8.60 -45.61 -23.22
N GLU A 417 8.55 -46.49 -22.21
CA GLU A 417 9.27 -47.76 -22.17
C GLU A 417 8.42 -48.96 -22.68
N SER A 418 7.10 -48.76 -22.83
CA SER A 418 6.13 -49.74 -23.35
C SER A 418 5.74 -49.44 -24.82
#